data_68b14b37fad41adbe43c4c3d190d60d6
#
_entry.id   68b14b37fad41adbe43c4c3d190d60d6
#
_cell.length_a   1.000
_cell.length_b   1.000
_cell.length_c   1.000
_cell.angle_alpha   90.00
_cell.angle_beta   90.00
_cell.angle_gamma   90.00
#
_symmetry.space_group_name_H-M   'P 1'
#
loop_
_entity.id
_entity.type
_entity.pdbx_description
1 polymer ?
#
loop_
_entity_poly.entity_id
_entity_poly.type
_entity_poly.pdbx_seq_one_letter_code
_entity_poly.pdbx_strand_id
1 'polypeptide(L)'
;MSKEAQVKQLTDYMAKFIAYTAKKLPDDVIAKLEELAAQETAPLPKVLYETMTKNQGLAVSLDRPSCQDTGVLQFWVKCGTNFPLINELEGLLKEAVVQATFATPLRHNSVETFDEYNTKRNVGKGTPTVFWDIVPNDDHCEIYSYMAGGGCTLPGKAMVLMPGEGYEGVTKFVLDVMTSYGLNACPPLLVGVGVATSVETAALLSKKALMRPIGSHNENENAAKMEKLLEDGINAIGLGPQGMGGKFSVMGVNIENTARHPSAIGVAVNVGCWSHRRGHVIFDKDLNAVCDTHSTIDLNA
;
A
#
# COMPACT_ATOMS: atom_id res chain seq x y z
N MET A 1 19.83 -16.34 22.17
CA MET A 1 18.54 -17.01 21.82
C MET A 1 18.83 -18.05 20.75
N SER A 2 18.16 -19.22 20.74
CA SER A 2 18.30 -20.16 19.61
C SER A 2 17.67 -19.58 18.34
N LYS A 3 18.11 -20.03 17.17
CA LYS A 3 17.56 -19.57 15.87
C LYS A 3 16.06 -19.84 15.78
N GLU A 4 15.61 -21.00 16.24
CA GLU A 4 14.19 -21.37 16.28
C GLU A 4 13.36 -20.41 17.15
N ALA A 5 13.90 -19.98 18.30
CA ALA A 5 13.26 -19.00 19.16
C ALA A 5 13.19 -17.60 18.49
N GLN A 6 14.23 -17.21 17.77
CA GLN A 6 14.23 -15.96 16.98
C GLN A 6 13.20 -16.00 15.85
N VAL A 7 13.12 -17.09 15.10
CA VAL A 7 12.11 -17.30 14.04
C VAL A 7 10.71 -17.18 14.63
N LYS A 8 10.45 -17.87 15.74
CA LYS A 8 9.15 -17.80 16.42
C LYS A 8 8.83 -16.38 16.87
N GLN A 9 9.77 -15.69 17.51
CA GLN A 9 9.59 -14.31 17.97
C GLN A 9 9.22 -13.39 16.82
N LEU A 10 9.96 -13.43 15.71
CA LEU A 10 9.70 -12.56 14.56
C LEU A 10 8.38 -12.93 13.86
N THR A 11 8.02 -14.21 13.79
CA THR A 11 6.73 -14.65 13.26
C THR A 11 5.57 -14.12 14.09
N ASP A 12 5.60 -14.29 15.41
CA ASP A 12 4.57 -13.82 16.33
C ASP A 12 4.44 -12.28 16.27
N TYR A 13 5.58 -11.61 16.16
CA TYR A 13 5.64 -10.17 15.99
C TYR A 13 4.95 -9.70 14.72
N MET A 14 5.33 -10.28 13.56
CA MET A 14 4.72 -9.95 12.28
C MET A 14 3.23 -10.30 12.22
N ALA A 15 2.81 -11.37 12.89
CA ALA A 15 1.38 -11.71 13.00
C ALA A 15 0.59 -10.63 13.76
N LYS A 16 1.11 -10.15 14.90
CA LYS A 16 0.53 -9.03 15.65
C LYS A 16 0.51 -7.75 14.82
N PHE A 17 1.60 -7.46 14.10
CA PHE A 17 1.72 -6.29 13.25
C PHE A 17 0.69 -6.27 12.11
N ILE A 18 0.52 -7.39 11.40
CA ILE A 18 -0.50 -7.57 10.36
C ILE A 18 -1.90 -7.36 10.95
N ALA A 19 -2.20 -8.00 12.08
CA ALA A 19 -3.48 -7.88 12.77
C ALA A 19 -3.78 -6.43 13.18
N TYR A 20 -2.76 -5.69 13.63
CA TYR A 20 -2.89 -4.28 13.99
C TYR A 20 -3.14 -3.40 12.77
N THR A 21 -2.35 -3.57 11.71
CA THR A 21 -2.50 -2.84 10.44
C THR A 21 -3.88 -3.06 9.79
N ALA A 22 -4.48 -4.23 9.98
CA ALA A 22 -5.84 -4.51 9.50
C ALA A 22 -6.91 -3.66 10.20
N LYS A 23 -6.68 -3.27 11.46
CA LYS A 23 -7.63 -2.56 12.33
C LYS A 23 -7.42 -1.05 12.36
N LYS A 24 -6.17 -0.62 12.37
CA LYS A 24 -5.81 0.79 12.46
C LYS A 24 -5.08 1.25 11.20
N LEU A 25 -5.53 2.37 10.65
CA LEU A 25 -4.83 3.03 9.54
C LEU A 25 -3.54 3.68 10.02
N PRO A 26 -2.53 3.83 9.15
CA PRO A 26 -1.33 4.61 9.41
C PRO A 26 -1.66 6.04 9.86
N ASP A 27 -0.81 6.59 10.70
CA ASP A 27 -1.04 7.93 11.28
C ASP A 27 -1.14 9.03 10.21
N ASP A 28 -0.34 8.94 9.14
CA ASP A 28 -0.39 9.90 8.02
C ASP A 28 -1.69 9.78 7.19
N VAL A 29 -2.23 8.58 7.05
CA VAL A 29 -3.53 8.36 6.39
C VAL A 29 -4.66 8.98 7.22
N ILE A 30 -4.65 8.77 8.54
CA ILE A 30 -5.63 9.36 9.44
C ILE A 30 -5.56 10.89 9.37
N ALA A 31 -4.36 11.46 9.52
CA ALA A 31 -4.15 12.90 9.47
C ALA A 31 -4.63 13.50 8.14
N LYS A 32 -4.35 12.82 7.01
CA LYS A 32 -4.81 13.28 5.69
C LYS A 32 -6.33 13.23 5.55
N LEU A 33 -6.99 12.19 6.01
CA LEU A 33 -8.45 12.12 5.97
C LEU A 33 -9.09 13.22 6.82
N GLU A 34 -8.52 13.55 7.99
CA GLU A 34 -8.97 14.65 8.83
C GLU A 34 -8.77 16.02 8.14
N GLU A 35 -7.62 16.21 7.48
CA GLU A 35 -7.33 17.41 6.68
C GLU A 35 -8.37 17.61 5.55
N LEU A 36 -8.63 16.54 4.78
CA LEU A 36 -9.61 16.58 3.68
C LEU A 36 -11.03 16.85 4.20
N ALA A 37 -11.41 16.21 5.30
CA ALA A 37 -12.68 16.43 5.96
C ALA A 37 -12.88 17.90 6.40
N ALA A 38 -11.85 18.52 6.97
CA ALA A 38 -11.88 19.90 7.42
C ALA A 38 -12.03 20.92 6.27
N GLN A 39 -11.48 20.61 5.09
CA GLN A 39 -11.52 21.45 3.92
C GLN A 39 -12.75 21.22 3.03
N GLU A 40 -13.47 20.11 3.22
CA GLU A 40 -14.66 19.78 2.44
C GLU A 40 -15.82 20.72 2.81
N THR A 41 -16.59 21.15 1.80
CA THR A 41 -17.72 22.07 1.99
C THR A 41 -19.07 21.46 1.63
N ALA A 42 -19.08 20.46 0.74
CA ALA A 42 -20.31 19.82 0.30
C ALA A 42 -20.90 18.92 1.41
N PRO A 43 -22.23 18.97 1.65
CA PRO A 43 -22.84 18.27 2.77
C PRO A 43 -22.65 16.73 2.74
N LEU A 44 -22.90 16.11 1.61
CA LEU A 44 -22.83 14.64 1.48
C LEU A 44 -21.39 14.11 1.63
N PRO A 45 -20.37 14.67 0.98
CA PRO A 45 -18.96 14.31 1.24
C PRO A 45 -18.55 14.46 2.70
N LYS A 46 -19.01 15.50 3.42
CA LYS A 46 -18.73 15.63 4.87
C LYS A 46 -19.23 14.44 5.67
N VAL A 47 -20.48 14.03 5.45
CA VAL A 47 -21.05 12.84 6.12
C VAL A 47 -20.23 11.58 5.84
N LEU A 48 -19.64 11.46 4.66
CA LEU A 48 -18.77 10.32 4.32
C LEU A 48 -17.46 10.33 5.10
N TYR A 49 -16.80 11.48 5.22
CA TYR A 49 -15.60 11.62 6.05
C TYR A 49 -15.89 11.33 7.53
N GLU A 50 -17.00 11.85 8.07
CA GLU A 50 -17.43 11.54 9.44
C GLU A 50 -17.68 10.02 9.62
N THR A 51 -18.26 9.38 8.60
CA THR A 51 -18.48 7.93 8.61
C THR A 51 -17.17 7.15 8.58
N MET A 52 -16.18 7.58 7.79
CA MET A 52 -14.84 6.97 7.74
C MET A 52 -14.14 7.10 9.10
N THR A 53 -14.18 8.27 9.74
CA THR A 53 -13.62 8.49 11.08
C THR A 53 -14.31 7.61 12.12
N LYS A 54 -15.64 7.55 12.11
CA LYS A 54 -16.43 6.69 13.00
C LYS A 54 -16.11 5.21 12.78
N ASN A 55 -15.95 4.78 11.53
CA ASN A 55 -15.56 3.42 11.19
C ASN A 55 -14.19 3.05 11.79
N GLN A 56 -13.20 3.96 11.71
CA GLN A 56 -11.90 3.74 12.33
C GLN A 56 -11.98 3.58 13.86
N GLY A 57 -12.75 4.43 14.53
CA GLY A 57 -13.00 4.30 15.96
C GLY A 57 -13.65 2.96 16.34
N LEU A 58 -14.62 2.52 15.55
CA LEU A 58 -15.30 1.23 15.76
C LEU A 58 -14.36 0.04 15.47
N ALA A 59 -13.54 0.10 14.43
CA ALA A 59 -12.59 -0.95 14.11
C ALA A 59 -11.62 -1.22 15.28
N VAL A 60 -11.09 -0.17 15.87
CA VAL A 60 -10.19 -0.26 17.04
C VAL A 60 -10.95 -0.73 18.28
N SER A 61 -12.08 -0.11 18.62
CA SER A 61 -12.82 -0.42 19.87
C SER A 61 -13.46 -1.79 19.89
N LEU A 62 -13.87 -2.32 18.73
CA LEU A 62 -14.47 -3.64 18.58
C LEU A 62 -13.45 -4.73 18.21
N ASP A 63 -12.18 -4.36 18.07
CA ASP A 63 -11.10 -5.26 17.66
C ASP A 63 -11.42 -6.00 16.34
N ARG A 64 -11.78 -5.23 15.30
CA ARG A 64 -12.19 -5.75 13.99
C ARG A 64 -11.44 -5.03 12.85
N PRO A 65 -11.22 -5.68 11.71
CA PRO A 65 -10.66 -5.01 10.52
C PRO A 65 -11.49 -3.79 10.12
N SER A 66 -10.79 -2.73 9.67
CA SER A 66 -11.41 -1.46 9.26
C SER A 66 -12.24 -1.57 7.96
N CYS A 67 -12.09 -2.65 7.21
CA CYS A 67 -12.84 -2.92 5.98
C CYS A 67 -13.19 -4.40 5.89
N GLN A 68 -14.37 -4.72 5.31
CA GLN A 68 -14.77 -6.11 5.07
C GLN A 68 -13.88 -6.80 4.02
N ASP A 69 -13.31 -6.06 3.07
CA ASP A 69 -12.25 -6.55 2.22
C ASP A 69 -10.91 -6.35 2.92
N THR A 70 -10.45 -7.37 3.62
CA THR A 70 -9.18 -7.30 4.35
C THR A 70 -7.97 -7.39 3.43
N GLY A 71 -8.18 -7.60 2.13
CA GLY A 71 -7.15 -7.59 1.11
C GLY A 71 -6.32 -8.87 1.05
N VAL A 72 -5.38 -8.87 0.11
CA VAL A 72 -4.30 -9.87 0.00
C VAL A 72 -3.00 -9.22 0.45
N LEU A 73 -2.24 -9.91 1.30
CA LEU A 73 -0.99 -9.40 1.85
C LEU A 73 0.10 -9.38 0.77
N GLN A 74 0.82 -8.27 0.73
CA GLN A 74 2.05 -8.08 -0.04
C GLN A 74 3.10 -7.51 0.91
N PHE A 75 4.34 -7.95 0.76
CA PHE A 75 5.45 -7.44 1.54
C PHE A 75 6.52 -6.86 0.61
N TRP A 76 7.09 -5.74 1.04
CA TRP A 76 8.32 -5.22 0.49
C TRP A 76 9.39 -5.32 1.56
N VAL A 77 10.41 -6.12 1.30
CA VAL A 77 11.46 -6.43 2.26
C VAL A 77 12.77 -5.86 1.76
N LYS A 78 13.31 -4.87 2.46
CA LYS A 78 14.66 -4.36 2.26
C LYS A 78 15.51 -4.94 3.37
N CYS A 79 16.39 -5.88 3.01
CA CYS A 79 17.09 -6.71 3.98
C CYS A 79 18.59 -6.73 3.75
N GLY A 80 19.32 -6.51 4.83
CA GLY A 80 20.76 -6.64 4.85
C GLY A 80 21.23 -8.10 4.72
N THR A 81 22.32 -8.32 3.99
CA THR A 81 22.88 -9.68 3.80
C THR A 81 23.38 -10.31 5.09
N ASN A 82 23.62 -9.51 6.15
CA ASN A 82 24.04 -9.98 7.47
C ASN A 82 22.88 -10.09 8.47
N PHE A 83 21.64 -9.81 8.05
CA PHE A 83 20.48 -9.99 8.93
C PHE A 83 20.30 -11.46 9.31
N PRO A 84 20.19 -11.80 10.62
CA PRO A 84 20.30 -13.20 11.08
C PRO A 84 19.26 -14.16 10.52
N LEU A 85 18.08 -13.64 10.14
CA LEU A 85 16.94 -14.45 9.69
C LEU A 85 16.62 -14.26 8.19
N ILE A 86 17.52 -13.72 7.39
CA ILE A 86 17.28 -13.47 5.95
C ILE A 86 16.78 -14.72 5.20
N ASN A 87 17.33 -15.89 5.53
CA ASN A 87 16.96 -17.14 4.87
C ASN A 87 15.57 -17.67 5.29
N GLU A 88 15.07 -17.25 6.43
CA GLU A 88 13.80 -17.68 7.01
C GLU A 88 12.64 -16.72 6.72
N LEU A 89 12.94 -15.48 6.28
CA LEU A 89 11.97 -14.40 6.17
C LEU A 89 10.74 -14.77 5.35
N GLU A 90 10.88 -15.38 4.19
CA GLU A 90 9.72 -15.73 3.36
C GLU A 90 8.81 -16.76 4.06
N GLY A 91 9.40 -17.75 4.72
CA GLY A 91 8.67 -18.76 5.46
C GLY A 91 7.93 -18.19 6.66
N LEU A 92 8.61 -17.38 7.46
CA LEU A 92 8.01 -16.77 8.64
C LEU A 92 6.94 -15.73 8.29
N LEU A 93 7.08 -14.97 7.20
CA LEU A 93 6.05 -14.04 6.75
C LEU A 93 4.78 -14.77 6.31
N LYS A 94 4.90 -15.91 5.60
CA LYS A 94 3.76 -16.76 5.27
C LYS A 94 3.05 -17.28 6.52
N GLU A 95 3.81 -17.77 7.49
CA GLU A 95 3.25 -18.25 8.76
C GLU A 95 2.59 -17.11 9.55
N ALA A 96 3.19 -15.93 9.61
CA ALA A 96 2.61 -14.75 10.24
C ALA A 96 1.26 -14.36 9.61
N VAL A 97 1.13 -14.44 8.28
CA VAL A 97 -0.15 -14.21 7.58
C VAL A 97 -1.20 -15.23 8.01
N VAL A 98 -0.82 -16.50 8.13
CA VAL A 98 -1.74 -17.55 8.60
C VAL A 98 -2.20 -17.26 10.02
N GLN A 99 -1.29 -16.98 10.95
CA GLN A 99 -1.62 -16.65 12.34
C GLN A 99 -2.52 -15.42 12.43
N ALA A 100 -2.20 -14.32 11.73
CA ALA A 100 -3.01 -13.12 11.69
C ALA A 100 -4.42 -13.38 11.12
N THR A 101 -4.54 -14.27 10.12
CA THR A 101 -5.82 -14.62 9.51
C THR A 101 -6.80 -15.22 10.51
N PHE A 102 -6.31 -16.03 11.45
CA PHE A 102 -7.15 -16.67 12.45
C PHE A 102 -7.28 -15.87 13.75
N ALA A 103 -6.26 -15.11 14.13
CA ALA A 103 -6.30 -14.24 15.31
C ALA A 103 -7.18 -13.01 15.14
N THR A 104 -7.16 -12.43 13.95
CA THR A 104 -8.01 -11.32 13.52
C THR A 104 -8.94 -11.85 12.43
N PRO A 105 -10.26 -11.58 12.43
CA PRO A 105 -11.16 -12.21 11.46
C PRO A 105 -10.95 -11.66 10.04
N LEU A 106 -9.79 -11.99 9.43
CA LEU A 106 -9.50 -11.63 8.06
C LEU A 106 -10.31 -12.51 7.10
N ARG A 107 -10.84 -11.92 6.03
CA ARG A 107 -11.49 -12.68 4.97
C ARG A 107 -10.47 -13.58 4.27
N HIS A 108 -10.91 -14.72 3.82
CA HIS A 108 -10.09 -15.66 3.06
C HIS A 108 -10.04 -15.22 1.59
N ASN A 109 -9.07 -14.39 1.25
CA ASN A 109 -8.96 -13.74 -0.06
C ASN A 109 -7.94 -14.39 -1.01
N SER A 110 -7.31 -15.51 -0.60
CA SER A 110 -6.35 -16.22 -1.45
C SER A 110 -7.02 -17.41 -2.14
N VAL A 111 -7.06 -17.35 -3.47
CA VAL A 111 -7.63 -18.37 -4.36
C VAL A 111 -6.55 -18.86 -5.29
N GLU A 112 -6.34 -20.18 -5.37
CA GLU A 112 -5.45 -20.77 -6.35
C GLU A 112 -5.99 -20.56 -7.77
N THR A 113 -5.19 -19.89 -8.59
CA THR A 113 -5.57 -19.53 -9.96
C THR A 113 -5.76 -20.80 -10.81
N PHE A 114 -6.75 -20.80 -11.68
CA PHE A 114 -7.20 -21.90 -12.55
C PHE A 114 -7.92 -23.04 -11.84
N ASP A 115 -7.54 -23.39 -10.61
CA ASP A 115 -8.22 -24.42 -9.82
C ASP A 115 -9.45 -23.86 -9.08
N GLU A 116 -9.57 -22.51 -8.98
CA GLU A 116 -10.63 -21.77 -8.29
C GLU A 116 -10.82 -22.25 -6.83
N TYR A 117 -9.73 -22.70 -6.23
CA TYR A 117 -9.73 -23.22 -4.87
C TYR A 117 -9.29 -22.14 -3.87
N ASN A 118 -10.19 -21.78 -2.96
CA ASN A 118 -9.86 -20.85 -1.87
C ASN A 118 -9.06 -21.58 -0.79
N THR A 119 -7.85 -21.12 -0.51
CA THR A 119 -6.93 -21.76 0.45
C THR A 119 -7.39 -21.63 1.90
N LYS A 120 -8.29 -20.67 2.22
CA LYS A 120 -8.82 -20.35 3.56
C LYS A 120 -7.75 -19.91 4.58
N ARG A 121 -6.55 -19.60 4.13
CA ARG A 121 -5.40 -19.25 4.98
C ARG A 121 -4.72 -17.95 4.59
N ASN A 122 -5.16 -17.27 3.53
CA ASN A 122 -4.52 -16.10 2.92
C ASN A 122 -3.08 -16.33 2.44
N VAL A 123 -2.69 -17.59 2.30
CA VAL A 123 -1.44 -18.04 1.67
C VAL A 123 -1.77 -19.03 0.56
N GLY A 124 -1.00 -19.01 -0.52
CA GLY A 124 -1.16 -19.87 -1.67
C GLY A 124 0.09 -19.84 -2.55
N LYS A 125 0.01 -20.35 -3.78
CA LYS A 125 1.13 -20.30 -4.71
C LYS A 125 1.54 -18.85 -5.00
N GLY A 126 2.75 -18.43 -4.56
CA GLY A 126 3.25 -17.06 -4.73
C GLY A 126 2.54 -15.98 -3.90
N THR A 127 1.71 -16.38 -2.92
CA THR A 127 0.97 -15.47 -2.06
C THR A 127 1.25 -15.82 -0.59
N PRO A 128 1.57 -14.84 0.31
CA PRO A 128 1.78 -13.41 0.00
C PRO A 128 2.95 -13.19 -0.96
N THR A 129 2.83 -12.16 -1.81
CA THR A 129 3.95 -11.77 -2.67
C THR A 129 4.98 -11.02 -1.83
N VAL A 130 6.25 -11.44 -1.92
CA VAL A 130 7.37 -10.78 -1.25
C VAL A 130 8.30 -10.19 -2.31
N PHE A 131 8.45 -8.87 -2.29
CA PHE A 131 9.41 -8.15 -3.11
C PHE A 131 10.67 -7.89 -2.30
N TRP A 132 11.84 -8.01 -2.91
CA TRP A 132 13.11 -7.94 -2.24
C TRP A 132 13.98 -6.80 -2.76
N ASP A 133 14.51 -6.02 -1.82
CA ASP A 133 15.65 -5.13 -2.00
C ASP A 133 16.77 -5.64 -1.09
N ILE A 134 17.89 -6.12 -1.64
CA ILE A 134 19.01 -6.65 -0.85
C ILE A 134 20.07 -5.58 -0.65
N VAL A 135 20.47 -5.36 0.61
CA VAL A 135 21.48 -4.39 1.01
C VAL A 135 22.77 -5.11 1.41
N PRO A 136 23.86 -4.97 0.67
CA PRO A 136 25.13 -5.60 1.01
C PRO A 136 25.68 -5.11 2.35
N ASN A 137 26.19 -6.06 3.17
CA ASN A 137 26.88 -5.79 4.43
C ASN A 137 26.09 -5.07 5.53
N ASP A 138 24.78 -4.95 5.39
CA ASP A 138 23.88 -4.43 6.41
C ASP A 138 23.31 -5.57 7.26
N ASP A 139 22.94 -5.29 8.51
CA ASP A 139 22.35 -6.24 9.47
C ASP A 139 20.94 -5.88 9.90
N HIS A 140 20.31 -4.91 9.21
CA HIS A 140 18.91 -4.51 9.43
C HIS A 140 17.97 -5.14 8.42
N CYS A 141 16.68 -5.17 8.77
CA CYS A 141 15.60 -5.60 7.89
C CYS A 141 14.42 -4.66 8.00
N GLU A 142 14.09 -3.97 6.91
CA GLU A 142 12.90 -3.14 6.79
C GLU A 142 11.80 -3.95 6.09
N ILE A 143 10.61 -4.00 6.67
CA ILE A 143 9.46 -4.73 6.12
C ILE A 143 8.28 -3.78 5.98
N TYR A 144 7.88 -3.53 4.75
CA TYR A 144 6.60 -2.92 4.44
C TYR A 144 5.56 -4.02 4.25
N SER A 145 4.42 -3.89 4.91
CA SER A 145 3.24 -4.71 4.68
C SER A 145 2.15 -3.88 4.02
N TYR A 146 1.47 -4.45 3.04
CA TYR A 146 0.35 -3.81 2.36
C TYR A 146 -0.80 -4.79 2.18
N MET A 147 -1.99 -4.36 2.56
CA MET A 147 -3.23 -5.14 2.43
C MET A 147 -4.03 -4.62 1.23
N ALA A 148 -3.78 -5.22 0.06
CA ALA A 148 -4.40 -4.82 -1.19
C ALA A 148 -5.80 -5.42 -1.34
N GLY A 149 -6.84 -4.60 -1.20
CA GLY A 149 -8.21 -4.99 -1.49
C GLY A 149 -8.47 -5.21 -2.98
N GLY A 150 -9.48 -6.01 -3.32
CA GLY A 150 -9.86 -6.30 -4.71
C GLY A 150 -10.25 -5.03 -5.48
N GLY A 151 -11.02 -4.12 -4.85
CA GLY A 151 -11.37 -2.83 -5.44
C GLY A 151 -10.16 -1.96 -5.76
N CYS A 152 -9.12 -2.00 -4.92
CA CYS A 152 -7.86 -1.29 -5.16
C CYS A 152 -7.02 -1.92 -6.29
N THR A 153 -7.27 -3.19 -6.61
CA THR A 153 -6.54 -3.90 -7.66
C THR A 153 -7.10 -3.60 -9.06
N LEU A 154 -8.41 -3.32 -9.16
CA LEU A 154 -9.09 -3.08 -10.45
C LEU A 154 -8.51 -1.91 -11.28
N PRO A 155 -8.12 -0.76 -10.69
CA PRO A 155 -7.49 0.34 -11.43
C PRO A 155 -6.05 0.05 -11.89
N GLY A 156 -5.44 -1.05 -11.43
CA GLY A 156 -4.08 -1.42 -11.80
C GLY A 156 -3.92 -1.57 -13.30
N LYS A 157 -3.14 -0.67 -13.95
CA LYS A 157 -2.86 -0.66 -15.39
C LYS A 157 -1.40 -0.32 -15.66
N ALA A 158 -0.86 -0.89 -16.72
CA ALA A 158 0.48 -0.58 -17.17
C ALA A 158 0.55 -0.63 -18.69
N MET A 159 1.39 0.22 -19.28
CA MET A 159 1.67 0.25 -20.72
C MET A 159 3.04 0.85 -21.03
N VAL A 160 3.45 0.76 -22.29
CA VAL A 160 4.62 1.46 -22.79
C VAL A 160 4.16 2.50 -23.81
N LEU A 161 4.53 3.74 -23.58
CA LEU A 161 4.26 4.86 -24.46
C LEU A 161 5.40 5.06 -25.45
N MET A 162 5.07 5.57 -26.64
CA MET A 162 6.08 6.05 -27.58
C MET A 162 6.74 7.33 -27.05
N PRO A 163 8.03 7.58 -27.34
CA PRO A 163 8.73 8.75 -26.80
C PRO A 163 8.10 10.08 -27.23
N GLY A 164 7.44 10.11 -28.39
CA GLY A 164 6.74 11.30 -28.87
C GLY A 164 5.49 11.69 -28.07
N GLU A 165 4.94 10.77 -27.27
CA GLU A 165 3.81 11.09 -26.36
C GLU A 165 4.28 11.82 -25.11
N GLY A 166 5.56 11.70 -24.76
CA GLY A 166 6.18 12.42 -23.66
C GLY A 166 5.49 12.22 -22.31
N TYR A 167 5.70 13.16 -21.41
CA TYR A 167 5.07 13.15 -20.08
C TYR A 167 3.60 13.62 -20.12
N GLU A 168 3.16 14.26 -21.21
CA GLU A 168 1.74 14.49 -21.46
C GLU A 168 1.00 13.18 -21.66
N GLY A 169 1.59 12.24 -22.40
CA GLY A 169 1.06 10.88 -22.52
C GLY A 169 0.96 10.15 -21.19
N VAL A 170 1.97 10.31 -20.31
CA VAL A 170 1.90 9.76 -18.94
C VAL A 170 0.74 10.37 -18.15
N THR A 171 0.59 11.71 -18.18
CA THR A 171 -0.52 12.40 -17.52
C THR A 171 -1.87 11.92 -18.04
N LYS A 172 -2.01 11.85 -19.37
CA LYS A 172 -3.25 11.36 -20.00
C LYS A 172 -3.56 9.93 -19.56
N PHE A 173 -2.58 9.03 -19.57
CA PHE A 173 -2.77 7.64 -19.15
C PHE A 173 -3.26 7.55 -17.70
N VAL A 174 -2.66 8.29 -16.77
CA VAL A 174 -3.08 8.30 -15.36
C VAL A 174 -4.52 8.80 -15.23
N LEU A 175 -4.86 9.92 -15.87
CA LEU A 175 -6.21 10.51 -15.82
C LEU A 175 -7.26 9.59 -16.47
N ASP A 176 -6.94 8.93 -17.58
CA ASP A 176 -7.82 7.95 -18.24
C ASP A 176 -8.11 6.75 -17.31
N VAL A 177 -7.10 6.26 -16.59
CA VAL A 177 -7.29 5.18 -15.61
C VAL A 177 -8.17 5.64 -14.45
N MET A 178 -7.94 6.84 -13.93
CA MET A 178 -8.72 7.38 -12.82
C MET A 178 -10.18 7.64 -13.21
N THR A 179 -10.42 8.18 -14.39
CA THR A 179 -11.77 8.42 -14.92
C THR A 179 -12.53 7.11 -15.12
N SER A 180 -11.84 6.06 -15.62
CA SER A 180 -12.47 4.79 -15.97
C SER A 180 -12.69 3.87 -14.76
N TYR A 181 -11.76 3.85 -13.80
CA TYR A 181 -11.71 2.84 -12.74
C TYR A 181 -11.54 3.40 -11.32
N GLY A 182 -11.25 4.70 -11.16
CA GLY A 182 -10.93 5.27 -9.86
C GLY A 182 -12.06 5.08 -8.83
N LEU A 183 -13.31 5.16 -9.27
CA LEU A 183 -14.47 4.94 -8.41
C LEU A 183 -14.48 3.54 -7.77
N ASN A 184 -14.01 2.51 -8.48
CA ASN A 184 -14.02 1.13 -8.00
C ASN A 184 -13.14 0.91 -6.77
N ALA A 185 -12.17 1.78 -6.54
CA ALA A 185 -11.22 1.68 -5.45
C ALA A 185 -11.60 2.48 -4.18
N CYS A 186 -12.84 2.94 -4.06
CA CYS A 186 -13.35 3.65 -2.89
C CYS A 186 -12.54 4.92 -2.54
N PRO A 187 -12.70 6.03 -3.30
CA PRO A 187 -12.03 7.30 -3.01
C PRO A 187 -12.35 7.89 -1.62
N PRO A 188 -11.48 8.80 -1.08
CA PRO A 188 -10.29 9.37 -1.71
C PRO A 188 -9.14 8.37 -1.81
N LEU A 189 -8.40 8.42 -2.92
CA LEU A 189 -7.37 7.44 -3.26
C LEU A 189 -5.96 7.94 -2.95
N LEU A 190 -5.05 7.04 -2.58
CA LEU A 190 -3.63 7.27 -2.81
C LEU A 190 -3.27 6.66 -4.17
N VAL A 191 -2.71 7.46 -5.07
CA VAL A 191 -2.35 7.01 -6.42
C VAL A 191 -0.84 6.83 -6.50
N GLY A 192 -0.41 5.61 -6.81
CA GLY A 192 0.98 5.29 -7.08
C GLY A 192 1.23 5.20 -8.58
N VAL A 193 2.19 5.96 -9.07
CA VAL A 193 2.61 5.98 -10.47
C VAL A 193 4.04 5.47 -10.58
N GLY A 194 4.30 4.57 -11.50
CA GLY A 194 5.64 4.12 -11.85
C GLY A 194 6.01 4.60 -13.24
N VAL A 195 7.19 5.20 -13.40
CA VAL A 195 7.76 5.57 -14.70
C VAL A 195 9.13 4.92 -14.84
N ALA A 196 9.30 4.05 -15.83
CA ALA A 196 10.47 3.20 -15.91
C ALA A 196 10.85 2.81 -17.34
N THR A 197 11.85 1.93 -17.46
CA THR A 197 12.34 1.45 -18.75
C THR A 197 11.37 0.46 -19.42
N SER A 198 10.56 -0.26 -18.62
CA SER A 198 9.69 -1.34 -19.11
C SER A 198 8.39 -1.41 -18.30
N VAL A 199 7.39 -2.12 -18.82
CA VAL A 199 6.07 -2.20 -18.21
C VAL A 199 6.09 -2.89 -16.84
N GLU A 200 6.84 -3.96 -16.69
CA GLU A 200 6.96 -4.71 -15.44
C GLU A 200 7.66 -3.89 -14.34
N THR A 201 8.72 -3.16 -14.70
CA THR A 201 9.41 -2.27 -13.76
C THR A 201 8.50 -1.10 -13.36
N ALA A 202 7.79 -0.50 -14.30
CA ALA A 202 6.82 0.56 -14.01
C ALA A 202 5.70 0.05 -13.08
N ALA A 203 5.16 -1.15 -13.33
CA ALA A 203 4.13 -1.74 -12.48
C ALA A 203 4.63 -1.98 -11.05
N LEU A 204 5.86 -2.48 -10.90
CA LEU A 204 6.49 -2.68 -9.61
C LEU A 204 6.66 -1.35 -8.86
N LEU A 205 7.20 -0.33 -9.53
CA LEU A 205 7.41 1.01 -8.95
C LEU A 205 6.10 1.70 -8.58
N SER A 206 5.04 1.57 -9.38
CA SER A 206 3.74 2.14 -9.03
C SER A 206 3.16 1.53 -7.73
N LYS A 207 3.45 0.26 -7.46
CA LYS A 207 3.09 -0.37 -6.19
C LYS A 207 3.99 0.10 -5.05
N LYS A 208 5.31 0.25 -5.29
CA LYS A 208 6.26 0.81 -4.31
C LYS A 208 5.90 2.24 -3.91
N ALA A 209 5.44 3.05 -4.87
CA ALA A 209 4.98 4.42 -4.63
C ALA A 209 3.85 4.49 -3.58
N LEU A 210 3.00 3.46 -3.46
CA LEU A 210 1.95 3.40 -2.44
C LEU A 210 2.51 3.17 -1.02
N MET A 211 3.77 2.73 -0.88
CA MET A 211 4.40 2.52 0.43
C MET A 211 4.97 3.80 1.01
N ARG A 212 5.17 4.84 0.19
CA ARG A 212 5.65 6.14 0.66
C ARG A 212 4.61 6.83 1.56
N PRO A 213 5.07 7.64 2.54
CA PRO A 213 4.17 8.46 3.34
C PRO A 213 3.34 9.41 2.48
N ILE A 214 2.08 9.63 2.85
CA ILE A 214 1.23 10.65 2.22
C ILE A 214 1.82 12.02 2.51
N GLY A 215 1.90 12.87 1.46
CA GLY A 215 2.53 14.19 1.54
C GLY A 215 4.04 14.19 1.35
N SER A 216 4.67 13.01 1.17
CA SER A 216 6.06 12.95 0.68
C SER A 216 6.12 13.30 -0.81
N HIS A 217 7.28 13.75 -1.26
CA HIS A 217 7.52 14.09 -2.66
C HIS A 217 8.70 13.32 -3.23
N ASN A 218 8.71 13.14 -4.54
CA ASN A 218 9.85 12.57 -5.25
C ASN A 218 11.07 13.50 -5.12
N GLU A 219 12.25 12.91 -4.98
CA GLU A 219 13.50 13.69 -4.90
C GLU A 219 13.81 14.47 -6.18
N ASN A 220 13.30 14.01 -7.32
CA ASN A 220 13.40 14.73 -8.58
C ASN A 220 12.30 15.81 -8.65
N GLU A 221 12.71 17.07 -8.72
CA GLU A 221 11.77 18.21 -8.74
C GLU A 221 10.73 18.17 -9.87
N ASN A 222 11.06 17.62 -11.04
CA ASN A 222 10.11 17.51 -12.14
C ASN A 222 9.08 16.40 -11.86
N ALA A 223 9.48 15.31 -11.24
CA ALA A 223 8.57 14.29 -10.80
C ALA A 223 7.67 14.80 -9.66
N ALA A 224 8.20 15.56 -8.70
CA ALA A 224 7.42 16.18 -7.63
C ALA A 224 6.38 17.19 -8.18
N LYS A 225 6.75 17.98 -9.18
CA LYS A 225 5.80 18.87 -9.89
C LYS A 225 4.70 18.07 -10.60
N MET A 226 5.05 16.93 -11.17
CA MET A 226 4.09 16.05 -11.83
C MET A 226 3.16 15.35 -10.82
N GLU A 227 3.64 14.97 -9.63
CA GLU A 227 2.80 14.48 -8.54
C GLU A 227 1.68 15.48 -8.24
N LYS A 228 2.04 16.75 -8.08
CA LYS A 228 1.07 17.83 -7.83
C LYS A 228 0.12 18.08 -8.99
N LEU A 229 0.62 18.08 -10.22
CA LEU A 229 -0.20 18.23 -11.44
C LEU A 229 -1.26 17.11 -11.52
N LEU A 230 -0.86 15.88 -11.26
CA LEU A 230 -1.76 14.72 -11.30
C LEU A 230 -2.77 14.78 -10.16
N GLU A 231 -2.37 15.18 -8.95
CA GLU A 231 -3.28 15.37 -7.83
C GLU A 231 -4.38 16.37 -8.16
N ASP A 232 -4.01 17.54 -8.70
CA ASP A 232 -4.95 18.58 -9.10
C ASP A 232 -5.87 18.10 -10.23
N GLY A 233 -5.31 17.42 -11.24
CA GLY A 233 -6.06 16.85 -12.35
C GLY A 233 -7.07 15.77 -11.93
N ILE A 234 -6.69 14.89 -11.03
CA ILE A 234 -7.60 13.84 -10.53
C ILE A 234 -8.69 14.43 -9.63
N ASN A 235 -8.36 15.43 -8.81
CA ASN A 235 -9.37 16.14 -8.02
C ASN A 235 -10.37 16.86 -8.91
N ALA A 236 -9.93 17.44 -10.04
CA ALA A 236 -10.80 18.09 -11.02
C ALA A 236 -11.78 17.13 -11.73
N ILE A 237 -11.53 15.82 -11.75
CA ILE A 237 -12.50 14.81 -12.22
C ILE A 237 -13.76 14.83 -11.35
N GLY A 238 -13.64 15.16 -10.05
CA GLY A 238 -14.77 15.34 -9.15
C GLY A 238 -15.38 14.04 -8.66
N LEU A 239 -14.62 12.94 -8.53
CA LEU A 239 -15.12 11.70 -7.96
C LEU A 239 -15.61 11.91 -6.52
N GLY A 240 -14.78 12.57 -5.71
CA GLY A 240 -15.05 12.78 -4.29
C GLY A 240 -15.07 11.49 -3.47
N PRO A 241 -15.27 11.58 -2.14
CA PRO A 241 -15.32 10.40 -1.28
C PRO A 241 -16.46 9.47 -1.71
N GLN A 242 -16.12 8.20 -1.90
CA GLN A 242 -17.02 7.12 -2.36
C GLN A 242 -17.75 7.41 -3.68
N GLY A 243 -17.26 8.36 -4.51
CA GLY A 243 -17.90 8.76 -5.76
C GLY A 243 -19.09 9.69 -5.60
N MET A 244 -19.27 10.31 -4.45
CA MET A 244 -20.40 11.18 -4.15
C MET A 244 -20.12 12.67 -4.42
N GLY A 245 -19.11 12.96 -5.25
CA GLY A 245 -18.68 14.32 -5.54
C GLY A 245 -17.90 14.95 -4.39
N GLY A 246 -17.66 16.25 -4.48
CA GLY A 246 -16.87 16.98 -3.50
C GLY A 246 -15.50 17.41 -4.04
N LYS A 247 -14.67 18.00 -3.18
CA LYS A 247 -13.42 18.61 -3.59
C LYS A 247 -12.30 17.61 -3.85
N PHE A 248 -12.28 16.49 -3.11
CA PHE A 248 -11.10 15.63 -3.04
C PHE A 248 -11.41 14.22 -3.49
N SER A 249 -10.81 13.82 -4.60
CA SER A 249 -10.85 12.44 -5.13
C SER A 249 -9.65 11.62 -4.67
N VAL A 250 -8.55 12.29 -4.24
CA VAL A 250 -7.31 11.65 -3.81
C VAL A 250 -6.80 12.22 -2.49
N MET A 251 -6.06 11.38 -1.77
CA MET A 251 -5.24 11.74 -0.60
C MET A 251 -3.85 12.22 -1.03
N GLY A 252 -3.44 11.88 -2.24
CA GLY A 252 -2.16 12.25 -2.83
C GLY A 252 -1.80 11.39 -4.03
N VAL A 253 -0.76 11.80 -4.74
CA VAL A 253 -0.15 11.07 -5.85
C VAL A 253 1.34 10.95 -5.57
N ASN A 254 1.86 9.73 -5.59
CA ASN A 254 3.28 9.45 -5.45
C ASN A 254 3.82 8.85 -6.75
N ILE A 255 4.97 9.34 -7.21
CA ILE A 255 5.68 8.82 -8.40
C ILE A 255 6.98 8.17 -7.96
N GLU A 256 7.21 6.94 -8.38
CA GLU A 256 8.52 6.29 -8.33
C GLU A 256 9.05 6.10 -9.74
N ASN A 257 10.35 6.31 -9.93
CA ASN A 257 10.93 6.24 -11.26
C ASN A 257 12.34 5.64 -11.28
N THR A 258 12.68 5.10 -12.44
CA THR A 258 14.06 4.72 -12.82
C THR A 258 14.44 5.38 -14.13
N ALA A 259 15.70 5.24 -14.53
CA ALA A 259 16.10 5.59 -15.90
C ALA A 259 15.31 4.76 -16.92
N ARG A 260 15.11 5.31 -18.10
CA ARG A 260 14.38 4.68 -19.19
C ARG A 260 15.18 4.62 -20.48
N HIS A 261 14.76 3.77 -21.40
CA HIS A 261 15.28 3.78 -22.77
C HIS A 261 14.78 5.06 -23.50
N PRO A 262 15.60 5.75 -24.31
CA PRO A 262 15.17 6.96 -25.01
C PRO A 262 13.97 6.76 -25.93
N SER A 263 13.76 5.53 -26.45
CA SER A 263 12.68 5.21 -27.38
C SER A 263 11.40 4.66 -26.73
N ALA A 264 11.31 4.63 -25.40
CA ALA A 264 10.15 4.08 -24.71
C ALA A 264 9.94 4.71 -23.34
N ILE A 265 8.68 4.85 -22.90
CA ILE A 265 8.30 5.28 -21.57
C ILE A 265 7.36 4.22 -20.98
N GLY A 266 7.90 3.36 -20.13
CA GLY A 266 7.05 2.46 -19.33
C GLY A 266 6.31 3.26 -18.27
N VAL A 267 4.99 3.11 -18.20
CA VAL A 267 4.15 3.77 -17.20
C VAL A 267 3.17 2.79 -16.60
N ALA A 268 2.95 2.91 -15.29
CA ALA A 268 1.94 2.13 -14.59
C ALA A 268 1.26 2.93 -13.49
N VAL A 269 0.04 2.53 -13.16
CA VAL A 269 -0.77 3.07 -12.06
C VAL A 269 -1.22 1.93 -11.16
N ASN A 270 -1.10 2.11 -9.86
CA ASN A 270 -1.77 1.35 -8.83
C ASN A 270 -2.41 2.32 -7.83
N VAL A 271 -3.42 1.87 -7.09
CA VAL A 271 -4.10 2.73 -6.12
C VAL A 271 -4.28 2.06 -4.78
N GLY A 272 -4.32 2.87 -3.72
CA GLY A 272 -4.87 2.54 -2.41
C GLY A 272 -6.18 3.31 -2.20
N CYS A 273 -7.16 2.73 -1.50
CA CYS A 273 -8.41 3.40 -1.15
C CYS A 273 -8.26 4.31 0.09
N TRP A 274 -9.36 4.94 0.51
CA TRP A 274 -9.39 5.69 1.76
C TRP A 274 -8.92 4.88 2.97
N SER A 275 -9.17 3.56 2.98
CA SER A 275 -8.70 2.61 3.99
C SER A 275 -7.34 2.01 3.56
N HIS A 276 -6.35 2.88 3.37
CA HIS A 276 -5.02 2.49 2.90
C HIS A 276 -4.20 1.85 4.01
N ARG A 277 -4.35 0.52 4.15
CA ARG A 277 -3.73 -0.29 5.20
C ARG A 277 -2.33 -0.71 4.78
N ARG A 278 -1.36 0.07 5.18
CA ARG A 278 0.06 -0.27 5.09
C ARG A 278 0.72 -0.18 6.46
N GLY A 279 1.81 -0.86 6.61
CA GLY A 279 2.63 -0.77 7.80
C GLY A 279 4.11 -0.84 7.42
N HIS A 280 4.96 -0.20 8.21
CA HIS A 280 6.40 -0.27 8.04
C HIS A 280 7.06 -0.52 9.40
N VAL A 281 7.94 -1.51 9.44
CA VAL A 281 8.70 -1.88 10.62
C VAL A 281 10.14 -2.17 10.25
N ILE A 282 11.05 -1.70 11.08
CA ILE A 282 12.50 -1.89 10.94
C ILE A 282 12.98 -2.76 12.10
N PHE A 283 13.69 -3.82 11.78
CA PHE A 283 14.34 -4.69 12.75
C PHE A 283 15.86 -4.52 12.68
N ASP A 284 16.50 -4.45 13.85
CA ASP A 284 17.94 -4.61 13.97
C ASP A 284 18.33 -6.11 14.06
N LYS A 285 19.63 -6.40 14.12
CA LYS A 285 20.16 -7.77 14.26
C LYS A 285 19.70 -8.51 15.53
N ASP A 286 19.31 -7.78 16.56
CA ASP A 286 18.86 -8.33 17.84
C ASP A 286 17.33 -8.48 17.87
N LEU A 287 16.64 -8.20 16.74
CA LEU A 287 15.20 -8.22 16.50
C LEU A 287 14.44 -7.15 17.32
N ASN A 288 15.11 -6.07 17.74
CA ASN A 288 14.39 -4.91 18.24
C ASN A 288 13.69 -4.22 17.08
N ALA A 289 12.46 -3.80 17.31
CA ALA A 289 11.61 -3.26 16.26
C ALA A 289 11.28 -1.79 16.47
N VAL A 290 11.29 -1.05 15.37
CA VAL A 290 10.79 0.33 15.30
C VAL A 290 9.71 0.40 14.22
N CYS A 291 8.52 0.87 14.59
CA CYS A 291 7.42 1.12 13.66
C CYS A 291 7.23 2.63 13.50
N ASP A 292 7.30 3.14 12.28
CA ASP A 292 7.17 4.57 11.98
C ASP A 292 5.80 4.95 11.41
N THR A 293 4.99 3.97 11.03
CA THR A 293 3.65 4.20 10.47
C THR A 293 2.54 4.27 11.51
N HIS A 294 2.79 3.77 12.72
CA HIS A 294 1.79 3.68 13.78
C HIS A 294 2.43 4.03 15.14
N SER A 295 2.40 5.29 15.50
CA SER A 295 3.07 5.81 16.71
C SER A 295 2.58 5.23 18.04
N THR A 296 1.39 4.61 18.05
CA THR A 296 0.77 4.05 19.27
C THR A 296 0.94 2.54 19.38
N ILE A 297 1.64 1.88 18.45
CA ILE A 297 1.86 0.44 18.53
C ILE A 297 3.10 0.16 19.38
N ASP A 298 2.94 -0.69 20.39
CA ASP A 298 4.06 -1.33 21.09
C ASP A 298 4.04 -2.82 20.74
N LEU A 299 4.91 -3.19 19.84
CA LEU A 299 5.04 -4.58 19.38
C LEU A 299 6.01 -5.39 20.26
N ASN A 300 6.74 -4.74 21.18
CA ASN A 300 7.64 -5.39 22.12
C ASN A 300 6.94 -5.79 23.43
N ALA A 301 5.68 -5.37 23.62
CA ALA A 301 4.86 -5.68 24.79
C ALA A 301 4.23 -7.07 24.74
#